data_6cb51e979b9b0293a094a6f6bf5c5a50
#
_entry.id   6cb51e979b9b0293a094a6f6bf5c5a50
#
_cell.length_a   1.000
_cell.length_b   1.000
_cell.length_c   1.000
_cell.angle_alpha   90.00
_cell.angle_beta   90.00
_cell.angle_gamma   90.00
#
_symmetry.space_group_name_H-M   'P 1'
#
loop_
_entity.id
_entity.type
_entity.pdbx_description
1 polymer ?
#
loop_
_entity_poly.entity_id
_entity_poly.type
_entity_poly.pdbx_seq_one_letter_code
_entity_poly.pdbx_strand_id
1 'polypeptide(L)'
;MNKTPLYTFAHTFLSWFFCALMPVRARNGEYIPKKGGVILCSNHASNSDAIRLAYTQKRQVFYMAKEELFRNPFVGWVLRALGAFSVARGKSDRGAINLAQRHLKEGDVLGLFIEGTRSKDGSLLPPKSGAVMLARSCNVPILPCCITAKGGGLPKLFHPCIVAYGRLIRPEELGVERGTPSELRAASKFVMSRIAELREESLKEFSERNP
;
A
#
# COMPACT_ATOMS: atom_id res chain seq x y z
N MET A 1 -13.45 -15.07 -0.73
CA MET A 1 -12.04 -14.60 -0.60
C MET A 1 -11.31 -15.54 0.33
N ASN A 2 -10.48 -16.41 -0.23
CA ASN A 2 -9.72 -17.36 0.57
C ASN A 2 -8.34 -16.78 0.86
N LYS A 3 -8.10 -16.38 2.11
CA LYS A 3 -6.74 -16.07 2.58
C LYS A 3 -5.88 -17.33 2.41
N THR A 4 -4.63 -17.15 1.99
CA THR A 4 -3.72 -18.31 2.02
C THR A 4 -3.56 -18.80 3.45
N PRO A 5 -3.48 -20.12 3.70
CA PRO A 5 -3.33 -20.65 5.06
C PRO A 5 -2.16 -20.04 5.82
N LEU A 6 -1.03 -19.86 5.13
CA LEU A 6 0.16 -19.24 5.74
C LEU A 6 -0.08 -17.76 6.08
N TYR A 7 -0.81 -17.02 5.25
CA TYR A 7 -1.18 -15.63 5.58
C TYR A 7 -2.05 -15.58 6.83
N THR A 8 -3.04 -16.46 6.94
CA THR A 8 -3.93 -16.54 8.12
C THR A 8 -3.13 -16.85 9.38
N PHE A 9 -2.24 -17.83 9.31
CA PHE A 9 -1.33 -18.16 10.41
C PHE A 9 -0.44 -16.98 10.79
N ALA A 10 0.26 -16.39 9.81
CA ALA A 10 1.13 -15.24 10.04
C ALA A 10 0.37 -14.05 10.65
N HIS A 11 -0.81 -13.74 10.10
CA HIS A 11 -1.64 -12.65 10.61
C HIS A 11 -2.13 -12.91 12.03
N THR A 12 -2.49 -14.14 12.39
CA THR A 12 -3.03 -14.47 13.71
C THR A 12 -1.94 -14.58 14.78
N PHE A 13 -0.83 -15.26 14.45
CA PHE A 13 0.20 -15.58 15.43
C PHE A 13 1.41 -14.63 15.41
N LEU A 14 1.73 -14.01 14.27
CA LEU A 14 2.88 -13.13 14.16
C LEU A 14 2.52 -11.64 14.26
N SER A 15 1.23 -11.29 14.19
CA SER A 15 0.82 -9.87 14.31
C SER A 15 1.27 -9.25 15.63
N TRP A 16 1.17 -9.99 16.75
CA TRP A 16 1.63 -9.50 18.03
C TRP A 16 3.14 -9.28 18.06
N PHE A 17 3.91 -10.19 17.46
CA PHE A 17 5.37 -10.07 17.35
C PHE A 17 5.76 -8.88 16.49
N PHE A 18 5.13 -8.71 15.32
CA PHE A 18 5.36 -7.55 14.47
C PHE A 18 4.89 -6.24 15.14
N CYS A 19 3.80 -6.29 15.91
CA CYS A 19 3.33 -5.13 16.67
C CYS A 19 4.33 -4.71 17.75
N ALA A 20 5.01 -5.66 18.41
CA ALA A 20 6.07 -5.38 19.38
C ALA A 20 7.33 -4.81 18.72
N LEU A 21 7.74 -5.38 17.57
CA LEU A 21 8.91 -4.91 16.82
C LEU A 21 8.69 -3.60 16.07
N MET A 22 7.50 -3.41 15.57
CA MET A 22 7.12 -2.30 14.69
C MET A 22 5.78 -1.72 15.17
N PRO A 23 5.74 -1.06 16.33
CA PRO A 23 4.48 -0.58 16.89
C PRO A 23 3.79 0.36 15.90
N VAL A 24 2.53 0.05 15.59
CA VAL A 24 1.70 0.84 14.68
C VAL A 24 0.34 1.10 15.30
N ARG A 25 -0.10 2.32 15.16
CA ARG A 25 -1.47 2.73 15.41
C ARG A 25 -2.20 2.89 14.09
N ALA A 26 -3.23 2.07 13.88
CA ALA A 26 -4.12 2.23 12.74
C ALA A 26 -5.17 3.32 13.02
N ARG A 27 -5.43 4.19 12.04
CA ARG A 27 -6.49 5.20 12.05
C ARG A 27 -7.42 4.99 10.88
N ASN A 28 -8.71 5.22 11.13
CA ASN A 28 -9.77 5.16 10.13
C ASN A 28 -9.84 3.81 9.39
N GLY A 29 -9.57 2.71 10.09
CA GLY A 29 -9.62 1.36 9.52
C GLY A 29 -11.00 0.96 9.01
N GLU A 30 -12.06 1.68 9.38
CA GLU A 30 -13.43 1.54 8.89
C GLU A 30 -13.57 1.89 7.42
N TYR A 31 -12.67 2.68 6.84
CA TYR A 31 -12.67 3.00 5.41
C TYR A 31 -12.20 1.85 4.52
N ILE A 32 -11.61 0.81 5.12
CA ILE A 32 -11.19 -0.37 4.36
C ILE A 32 -12.43 -1.16 3.94
N PRO A 33 -12.74 -1.30 2.63
CA PRO A 33 -13.93 -1.99 2.19
C PRO A 33 -13.86 -3.47 2.54
N LYS A 34 -14.95 -4.02 3.10
CA LYS A 34 -15.01 -5.42 3.52
C LYS A 34 -14.96 -6.40 2.35
N LYS A 35 -15.40 -5.98 1.15
CA LYS A 35 -15.47 -6.79 -0.08
C LYS A 35 -15.12 -5.92 -1.30
N GLY A 36 -14.89 -6.60 -2.42
CA GLY A 36 -14.57 -5.96 -3.70
C GLY A 36 -13.09 -5.63 -3.87
N GLY A 37 -12.67 -5.50 -5.10
CA GLY A 37 -11.30 -5.10 -5.44
C GLY A 37 -11.02 -3.67 -5.00
N VAL A 38 -9.85 -3.42 -4.48
CA VAL A 38 -9.40 -2.09 -4.05
C VAL A 38 -7.89 -1.98 -4.16
N ILE A 39 -7.42 -0.83 -4.59
CA ILE A 39 -6.01 -0.50 -4.58
C ILE A 39 -5.69 0.25 -3.28
N LEU A 40 -4.96 -0.39 -2.38
CA LEU A 40 -4.38 0.25 -1.19
C LEU A 40 -3.13 1.01 -1.62
N CYS A 41 -3.24 2.32 -1.70
CA CYS A 41 -2.24 3.21 -2.28
C CYS A 41 -1.53 4.01 -1.19
N SER A 42 -0.23 3.76 -0.97
CA SER A 42 0.53 4.36 0.13
C SER A 42 1.83 5.03 -0.34
N ASN A 43 2.38 5.89 0.52
CA ASN A 43 3.78 6.31 0.46
C ASN A 43 4.72 5.13 0.80
N HIS A 44 6.02 5.29 0.53
CA HIS A 44 7.01 4.23 0.75
C HIS A 44 8.34 4.78 1.29
N ALA A 45 8.71 4.37 2.49
CA ALA A 45 9.94 4.83 3.13
C ALA A 45 10.79 3.67 3.70
N SER A 46 10.20 2.47 3.92
CA SER A 46 10.88 1.34 4.53
C SER A 46 10.49 0.01 3.89
N ASN A 47 11.39 -0.97 3.91
CA ASN A 47 11.06 -2.36 3.52
C ASN A 47 9.95 -2.97 4.39
N SER A 48 9.78 -2.48 5.61
CA SER A 48 8.75 -2.96 6.54
C SER A 48 7.36 -2.34 6.33
N ASP A 49 7.20 -1.41 5.38
CA ASP A 49 5.93 -0.73 5.13
C ASP A 49 4.83 -1.72 4.70
N ALA A 50 5.18 -2.66 3.81
CA ALA A 50 4.24 -3.71 3.38
C ALA A 50 3.75 -4.58 4.56
N ILE A 51 4.65 -4.87 5.52
CA ILE A 51 4.31 -5.62 6.73
C ILE A 51 3.39 -4.78 7.62
N ARG A 52 3.71 -3.49 7.85
CA ARG A 52 2.86 -2.59 8.64
C ARG A 52 1.45 -2.46 8.07
N LEU A 53 1.33 -2.31 6.75
CA LEU A 53 0.04 -2.29 6.08
C LEU A 53 -0.70 -3.63 6.19
N ALA A 54 0.01 -4.76 6.10
CA ALA A 54 -0.61 -6.08 6.12
C ALA A 54 -1.24 -6.41 7.48
N TYR A 55 -0.58 -6.10 8.60
CA TYR A 55 -1.13 -6.46 9.91
C TYR A 55 -2.09 -5.41 10.51
N THR A 56 -2.14 -4.19 9.95
CA THR A 56 -3.09 -3.16 10.42
C THR A 56 -4.50 -3.33 9.86
N GLN A 57 -4.73 -4.30 8.99
CA GLN A 57 -6.03 -4.58 8.40
C GLN A 57 -6.32 -6.08 8.28
N LYS A 58 -7.62 -6.43 8.12
CA LYS A 58 -8.08 -7.82 8.17
C LYS A 58 -8.01 -8.57 6.83
N ARG A 59 -7.94 -7.85 5.71
CA ARG A 59 -7.91 -8.46 4.37
C ARG A 59 -6.48 -8.79 3.98
N GLN A 60 -6.27 -9.88 3.23
CA GLN A 60 -4.97 -10.15 2.64
C GLN A 60 -4.65 -9.09 1.60
N VAL A 61 -3.45 -8.51 1.68
CA VAL A 61 -2.94 -7.55 0.70
C VAL A 61 -1.96 -8.25 -0.22
N PHE A 62 -2.20 -8.14 -1.51
CA PHE A 62 -1.29 -8.63 -2.54
C PHE A 62 -0.34 -7.50 -2.96
N TYR A 63 0.95 -7.79 -3.07
CA TYR A 63 1.97 -6.80 -3.39
C TYR A 63 2.80 -7.19 -4.60
N MET A 64 3.12 -6.20 -5.43
CA MET A 64 4.17 -6.33 -6.44
C MET A 64 5.54 -6.19 -5.77
N ALA A 65 6.35 -7.23 -5.81
CA ALA A 65 7.69 -7.24 -5.23
C ALA A 65 8.76 -7.47 -6.31
N LYS A 66 9.95 -6.94 -6.09
CA LYS A 66 11.08 -7.08 -7.02
C LYS A 66 11.39 -8.54 -7.30
N GLU A 67 11.64 -8.88 -8.56
CA GLU A 67 12.00 -10.23 -9.01
C GLU A 67 13.21 -10.79 -8.25
N GLU A 68 14.20 -9.95 -7.93
CA GLU A 68 15.41 -10.38 -7.21
C GLU A 68 15.10 -10.98 -5.83
N LEU A 69 14.00 -10.57 -5.19
CA LEU A 69 13.58 -11.14 -3.90
C LEU A 69 13.12 -12.59 -4.01
N PHE A 70 12.72 -13.02 -5.20
CA PHE A 70 12.25 -14.37 -5.46
C PHE A 70 13.37 -15.34 -5.92
N ARG A 71 14.60 -14.86 -6.10
CA ARG A 71 15.76 -15.69 -6.49
C ARG A 71 16.12 -16.74 -5.44
N ASN A 72 15.97 -16.40 -4.16
CA ASN A 72 16.08 -17.38 -3.10
C ASN A 72 14.76 -18.17 -3.03
N PRO A 73 14.79 -19.51 -3.23
CA PRO A 73 13.55 -20.31 -3.32
C PRO A 73 12.72 -20.29 -2.03
N PHE A 74 13.36 -20.29 -0.86
CA PHE A 74 12.67 -20.22 0.42
C PHE A 74 12.01 -18.84 0.63
N VAL A 75 12.76 -17.75 0.41
CA VAL A 75 12.22 -16.40 0.50
C VAL A 75 11.08 -16.19 -0.51
N GLY A 76 11.27 -16.64 -1.76
CA GLY A 76 10.27 -16.59 -2.81
C GLY A 76 9.00 -17.37 -2.46
N TRP A 77 9.13 -18.54 -1.82
CA TRP A 77 8.00 -19.32 -1.33
C TRP A 77 7.22 -18.56 -0.24
N VAL A 78 7.92 -18.02 0.78
CA VAL A 78 7.31 -17.21 1.85
C VAL A 78 6.58 -15.99 1.28
N LEU A 79 7.25 -15.25 0.38
CA LEU A 79 6.67 -14.04 -0.22
C LEU A 79 5.38 -14.36 -1.00
N ARG A 80 5.39 -15.43 -1.82
CA ARG A 80 4.17 -15.87 -2.56
C ARG A 80 3.06 -16.27 -1.61
N ALA A 81 3.38 -17.03 -0.58
CA ALA A 81 2.38 -17.47 0.40
C ALA A 81 1.79 -16.30 1.20
N LEU A 82 2.53 -15.21 1.37
CA LEU A 82 2.04 -13.96 1.96
C LEU A 82 1.34 -13.03 0.98
N GLY A 83 1.24 -13.41 -0.30
CA GLY A 83 0.53 -12.63 -1.33
C GLY A 83 1.41 -11.72 -2.18
N ALA A 84 2.74 -11.82 -2.06
CA ALA A 84 3.60 -11.07 -2.96
C ALA A 84 3.81 -11.81 -4.29
N PHE A 85 3.84 -11.06 -5.39
CA PHE A 85 4.16 -11.58 -6.73
C PHE A 85 5.25 -10.75 -7.39
N SER A 86 6.02 -11.41 -8.24
CA SER A 86 7.22 -10.86 -8.88
C SER A 86 6.88 -9.83 -9.94
N VAL A 87 7.68 -8.76 -10.01
CA VAL A 87 7.66 -7.76 -11.08
C VAL A 87 9.08 -7.39 -11.51
N ALA A 88 9.34 -7.42 -12.82
CA ALA A 88 10.56 -6.92 -13.41
C ALA A 88 10.49 -5.38 -13.51
N ARG A 89 11.25 -4.68 -12.68
CA ARG A 89 11.29 -3.20 -12.70
C ARG A 89 12.03 -2.67 -13.93
N GLY A 90 11.54 -1.54 -14.46
CA GLY A 90 12.16 -0.84 -15.59
C GLY A 90 11.73 -1.34 -16.98
N LYS A 91 10.96 -2.41 -17.06
CA LYS A 91 10.27 -2.86 -18.28
C LYS A 91 8.77 -2.89 -17.99
N SER A 92 7.96 -2.67 -19.02
CA SER A 92 6.51 -2.89 -18.91
C SER A 92 6.27 -4.39 -18.74
N ASP A 93 6.23 -4.85 -17.47
CA ASP A 93 5.96 -6.26 -17.15
C ASP A 93 4.46 -6.52 -17.29
N ARG A 94 4.05 -6.88 -18.51
CA ARG A 94 2.65 -7.21 -18.82
C ARG A 94 2.12 -8.34 -17.96
N GLY A 95 2.97 -9.32 -17.60
CA GLY A 95 2.59 -10.43 -16.74
C GLY A 95 2.18 -9.96 -15.34
N ALA A 96 2.99 -9.09 -14.72
CA ALA A 96 2.68 -8.52 -13.43
C ALA A 96 1.43 -7.62 -13.46
N ILE A 97 1.25 -6.84 -14.52
CA ILE A 97 0.04 -6.02 -14.71
C ILE A 97 -1.20 -6.91 -14.83
N ASN A 98 -1.15 -7.96 -15.66
CA ASN A 98 -2.27 -8.89 -15.82
C ASN A 98 -2.62 -9.60 -14.51
N LEU A 99 -1.62 -9.99 -13.72
CA LEU A 99 -1.84 -10.62 -12.41
C LEU A 99 -2.47 -9.64 -11.42
N ALA A 100 -2.00 -8.38 -11.39
CA ALA A 100 -2.60 -7.33 -10.58
C ALA A 100 -4.08 -7.09 -10.94
N GLN A 101 -4.38 -7.01 -12.26
CA GLN A 101 -5.75 -6.86 -12.74
C GLN A 101 -6.63 -8.06 -12.37
N ARG A 102 -6.07 -9.27 -12.41
CA ARG A 102 -6.77 -10.49 -12.00
C ARG A 102 -7.16 -10.42 -10.51
N HIS A 103 -6.21 -10.11 -9.61
CA HIS A 103 -6.50 -9.94 -8.18
C HIS A 103 -7.60 -8.90 -7.93
N LEU A 104 -7.52 -7.75 -8.60
CA LEU A 104 -8.54 -6.71 -8.45
C LEU A 104 -9.93 -7.16 -8.92
N LYS A 105 -10.02 -7.92 -10.04
CA LYS A 105 -11.28 -8.49 -10.54
C LYS A 105 -11.83 -9.59 -9.63
N GLU A 106 -10.97 -10.37 -9.00
CA GLU A 106 -11.32 -11.38 -8.01
C GLU A 106 -11.77 -10.79 -6.66
N GLY A 107 -11.69 -9.46 -6.54
CA GLY A 107 -12.14 -8.74 -5.36
C GLY A 107 -11.08 -8.65 -4.26
N ASP A 108 -9.81 -8.77 -4.58
CA ASP A 108 -8.70 -8.70 -3.63
C ASP A 108 -8.23 -7.26 -3.38
N VAL A 109 -7.40 -7.09 -2.34
CA VAL A 109 -6.70 -5.83 -2.04
C VAL A 109 -5.32 -5.86 -2.67
N LEU A 110 -5.05 -4.94 -3.57
CA LEU A 110 -3.74 -4.76 -4.18
C LEU A 110 -3.00 -3.60 -3.49
N GLY A 111 -1.89 -3.89 -2.83
CA GLY A 111 -1.03 -2.87 -2.22
C GLY A 111 -0.06 -2.29 -3.24
N LEU A 112 -0.10 -0.98 -3.40
CA LEU A 112 0.80 -0.24 -4.28
C LEU A 112 1.41 0.96 -3.55
N PHE A 113 2.70 1.13 -3.74
CA PHE A 113 3.40 2.34 -3.29
C PHE A 113 3.44 3.32 -4.46
N ILE A 114 2.70 4.43 -4.34
CA ILE A 114 2.46 5.37 -5.45
C ILE A 114 3.74 6.03 -5.97
N GLU A 115 4.77 6.11 -5.16
CA GLU A 115 6.07 6.69 -5.49
C GLU A 115 6.92 5.79 -6.40
N GLY A 116 6.62 4.48 -6.44
CA GLY A 116 7.36 3.48 -7.21
C GLY A 116 8.79 3.21 -6.72
N THR A 117 9.27 3.93 -5.72
CA THR A 117 10.56 3.74 -5.04
C THR A 117 10.44 4.17 -3.59
N ARG A 118 11.45 3.86 -2.76
CA ARG A 118 11.47 4.30 -1.36
C ARG A 118 12.06 5.70 -1.23
N SER A 119 11.43 6.52 -0.39
CA SER A 119 12.01 7.75 0.11
C SER A 119 13.24 7.45 0.97
N LYS A 120 14.25 8.30 0.91
CA LYS A 120 15.50 8.14 1.67
C LYS A 120 15.45 8.84 3.04
N ASP A 121 14.54 9.77 3.22
CA ASP A 121 14.42 10.63 4.39
C ASP A 121 13.02 10.63 5.02
N GLY A 122 12.04 9.94 4.41
CA GLY A 122 10.65 9.90 4.84
C GLY A 122 9.78 11.01 4.23
N SER A 123 10.34 11.87 3.37
CA SER A 123 9.54 12.81 2.58
C SER A 123 8.72 12.10 1.52
N LEU A 124 7.60 12.70 1.10
CA LEU A 124 6.80 12.19 0.02
C LEU A 124 7.48 12.47 -1.33
N LEU A 125 7.59 11.45 -2.17
CA LEU A 125 8.16 11.56 -3.51
C LEU A 125 7.07 11.80 -4.57
N PRO A 126 7.43 12.31 -5.76
CA PRO A 126 6.48 12.47 -6.84
C PRO A 126 5.76 11.17 -7.22
N PRO A 127 4.42 11.19 -7.39
CA PRO A 127 3.65 10.00 -7.67
C PRO A 127 3.85 9.46 -9.09
N LYS A 128 3.74 8.13 -9.24
CA LYS A 128 3.66 7.42 -10.52
C LYS A 128 2.21 7.09 -10.86
N SER A 129 1.91 6.96 -12.15
CA SER A 129 0.53 6.78 -12.62
C SER A 129 0.04 5.32 -12.58
N GLY A 130 0.86 4.36 -12.16
CA GLY A 130 0.50 2.94 -12.20
C GLY A 130 -0.75 2.57 -11.40
N ALA A 131 -0.91 3.13 -10.20
CA ALA A 131 -2.10 2.90 -9.38
C ALA A 131 -3.38 3.41 -10.05
N VAL A 132 -3.33 4.63 -10.60
CA VAL A 132 -4.47 5.26 -11.30
C VAL A 132 -4.81 4.50 -12.59
N MET A 133 -3.80 4.06 -13.35
CA MET A 133 -4.01 3.23 -14.55
C MET A 133 -4.73 1.92 -14.22
N LEU A 134 -4.32 1.23 -13.17
CA LEU A 134 -4.97 -0.01 -12.72
C LEU A 134 -6.38 0.25 -12.19
N ALA A 135 -6.59 1.30 -11.39
CA ALA A 135 -7.90 1.67 -10.88
C ALA A 135 -8.90 1.89 -12.03
N ARG A 136 -8.49 2.67 -13.03
CA ARG A 136 -9.30 2.93 -14.23
C ARG A 136 -9.56 1.64 -15.01
N SER A 137 -8.52 0.86 -15.32
CA SER A 137 -8.65 -0.33 -16.18
C SER A 137 -9.49 -1.45 -15.56
N CYS A 138 -9.51 -1.54 -14.23
CA CYS A 138 -10.29 -2.53 -13.48
C CYS A 138 -11.61 -1.99 -12.93
N ASN A 139 -11.86 -0.70 -13.06
CA ASN A 139 -13.00 0.00 -12.47
C ASN A 139 -13.12 -0.26 -10.95
N VAL A 140 -12.01 -0.07 -10.22
CA VAL A 140 -11.93 -0.29 -8.78
C VAL A 140 -11.48 0.99 -8.05
N PRO A 141 -11.94 1.22 -6.81
CA PRO A 141 -11.54 2.39 -6.05
C PRO A 141 -10.08 2.31 -5.57
N ILE A 142 -9.53 3.49 -5.29
CA ILE A 142 -8.25 3.65 -4.57
C ILE A 142 -8.56 4.01 -3.12
N LEU A 143 -7.92 3.29 -2.19
CA LEU A 143 -7.88 3.62 -0.77
C LEU A 143 -6.53 4.30 -0.48
N PRO A 144 -6.48 5.64 -0.34
CA PRO A 144 -5.26 6.32 0.04
C PRO A 144 -4.89 5.95 1.47
N CYS A 145 -3.61 5.74 1.71
CA CYS A 145 -3.09 5.37 3.01
C CYS A 145 -1.74 6.05 3.24
N CYS A 146 -1.45 6.45 4.47
CA CYS A 146 -0.15 7.01 4.81
C CYS A 146 0.48 6.28 5.99
N ILE A 147 1.75 5.93 5.86
CA ILE A 147 2.61 5.44 6.93
C ILE A 147 3.46 6.62 7.38
N THR A 148 3.27 7.06 8.62
CA THR A 148 3.96 8.20 9.20
C THR A 148 4.73 7.76 10.44
N ALA A 149 6.04 7.91 10.44
CA ALA A 149 6.86 7.74 11.62
C ALA A 149 6.83 8.99 12.51
N LYS A 150 7.06 8.84 13.81
CA LYS A 150 7.21 9.97 14.71
C LYS A 150 8.33 10.90 14.21
N GLY A 151 8.04 12.20 14.13
CA GLY A 151 8.95 13.20 13.56
C GLY A 151 9.05 13.20 12.03
N GLY A 152 8.23 12.41 11.31
CA GLY A 152 8.12 12.46 9.85
C GLY A 152 9.25 11.81 9.06
N GLY A 153 10.23 11.22 9.73
CA GLY A 153 11.37 10.54 9.10
C GLY A 153 11.09 9.09 8.70
N LEU A 154 12.15 8.28 8.63
CA LEU A 154 12.04 6.87 8.24
C LEU A 154 11.41 6.02 9.36
N PRO A 155 10.49 5.10 9.03
CA PRO A 155 10.01 4.10 9.96
C PRO A 155 11.14 3.19 10.46
N LYS A 156 11.34 3.15 11.78
CA LYS A 156 12.37 2.32 12.44
C LYS A 156 11.73 1.21 13.26
N LEU A 157 12.54 0.19 13.60
CA LEU A 157 12.13 -0.84 14.57
C LEU A 157 11.98 -0.21 15.96
N PHE A 158 11.03 -0.71 16.72
CA PHE A 158 10.69 -0.26 18.08
C PHE A 158 10.23 1.21 18.21
N HIS A 159 10.05 1.90 17.08
CA HIS A 159 9.55 3.27 17.06
C HIS A 159 8.12 3.31 16.53
N PRO A 160 7.23 4.06 17.17
CA PRO A 160 5.83 4.11 16.78
C PRO A 160 5.64 4.77 15.41
N CYS A 161 4.74 4.17 14.64
CA CYS A 161 4.22 4.73 13.40
C CYS A 161 2.70 4.84 13.47
N ILE A 162 2.13 5.74 12.70
CA ILE A 162 0.70 5.79 12.42
C ILE A 162 0.50 5.29 11.00
N VAL A 163 -0.46 4.37 10.82
CA VAL A 163 -1.00 3.98 9.51
C VAL A 163 -2.41 4.55 9.43
N ALA A 164 -2.55 5.62 8.68
CA ALA A 164 -3.83 6.32 8.49
C ALA A 164 -4.44 5.93 7.14
N TYR A 165 -5.73 5.58 7.15
CA TYR A 165 -6.51 5.27 5.95
C TYR A 165 -7.41 6.46 5.63
N GLY A 166 -7.46 6.87 4.35
CA GLY A 166 -8.34 7.92 3.85
C GLY A 166 -9.65 7.36 3.32
N ARG A 167 -10.54 8.24 2.91
CA ARG A 167 -11.78 7.84 2.23
C ARG A 167 -11.46 7.23 0.87
N LEU A 168 -12.28 6.25 0.46
CA LEU A 168 -12.18 5.66 -0.87
C LEU A 168 -12.35 6.74 -1.93
N ILE A 169 -11.45 6.73 -2.92
CA ILE A 169 -11.56 7.52 -4.14
C ILE A 169 -12.11 6.58 -5.21
N ARG A 170 -13.31 6.87 -5.68
CA ARG A 170 -13.96 6.07 -6.73
C ARG A 170 -13.33 6.39 -8.09
N PRO A 171 -13.42 5.46 -9.08
CA PRO A 171 -12.86 5.70 -10.41
C PRO A 171 -13.35 7.00 -11.06
N GLU A 172 -14.62 7.37 -10.84
CA GLU A 172 -15.24 8.59 -11.39
C GLU A 172 -14.61 9.87 -10.80
N GLU A 173 -14.17 9.82 -9.55
CA GLU A 173 -13.55 10.94 -8.84
C GLU A 173 -12.10 11.21 -9.29
N LEU A 174 -11.49 10.25 -10.02
CA LEU A 174 -10.13 10.41 -10.54
C LEU A 174 -10.05 11.36 -11.73
N GLY A 175 -11.16 11.68 -12.40
CA GLY A 175 -11.19 12.58 -13.55
C GLY A 175 -10.38 12.06 -14.75
N VAL A 176 -10.32 10.73 -14.95
CA VAL A 176 -9.58 10.09 -16.04
C VAL A 176 -10.55 9.56 -17.07
N GLU A 177 -10.92 10.40 -18.03
CA GLU A 177 -11.88 10.02 -19.08
C GLU A 177 -11.21 9.28 -20.23
N ARG A 178 -10.22 9.90 -20.86
CA ARG A 178 -9.53 9.39 -22.04
C ARG A 178 -8.31 8.52 -21.69
N GLY A 179 -7.76 8.69 -20.48
CA GLY A 179 -6.52 8.03 -20.05
C GLY A 179 -5.26 8.67 -20.61
N THR A 180 -5.33 9.96 -20.93
CA THR A 180 -4.17 10.70 -21.42
C THR A 180 -3.08 10.81 -20.34
N PRO A 181 -1.81 10.94 -20.72
CA PRO A 181 -0.73 11.14 -19.74
C PRO A 181 -0.95 12.34 -18.82
N SER A 182 -1.64 13.38 -19.28
CA SER A 182 -1.98 14.55 -18.48
C SER A 182 -3.01 14.21 -17.40
N GLU A 183 -4.13 13.56 -17.78
CA GLU A 183 -5.17 13.11 -16.85
C GLU A 183 -4.61 12.15 -15.80
N LEU A 184 -3.81 11.16 -16.22
CA LEU A 184 -3.18 10.20 -15.33
C LEU A 184 -2.24 10.87 -14.32
N ARG A 185 -1.47 11.89 -14.75
CA ARG A 185 -0.62 12.67 -13.84
C ARG A 185 -1.43 13.51 -12.86
N ALA A 186 -2.50 14.16 -13.33
CA ALA A 186 -3.38 14.96 -12.49
C ALA A 186 -4.05 14.08 -11.41
N ALA A 187 -4.62 12.94 -11.80
CA ALA A 187 -5.23 11.97 -10.88
C ALA A 187 -4.22 11.42 -9.88
N SER A 188 -2.98 11.13 -10.30
CA SER A 188 -1.94 10.64 -9.39
C SER A 188 -1.54 11.70 -8.36
N LYS A 189 -1.47 12.98 -8.76
CA LYS A 189 -1.25 14.10 -7.83
C LYS A 189 -2.42 14.25 -6.85
N PHE A 190 -3.65 14.08 -7.31
CA PHE A 190 -4.83 14.10 -6.47
C PHE A 190 -4.80 12.99 -5.42
N VAL A 191 -4.47 11.74 -5.80
CA VAL A 191 -4.28 10.64 -4.82
C VAL A 191 -3.16 10.98 -3.83
N MET A 192 -2.03 11.52 -4.31
CA MET A 192 -0.91 11.90 -3.45
C MET A 192 -1.28 13.04 -2.48
N SER A 193 -2.12 14.02 -2.88
CA SER A 193 -2.57 15.07 -1.96
C SER A 193 -3.36 14.50 -0.79
N ARG A 194 -4.20 13.46 -1.03
CA ARG A 194 -4.92 12.75 0.04
C ARG A 194 -3.96 12.00 0.98
N ILE A 195 -2.88 11.43 0.45
CA ILE A 195 -1.83 10.80 1.26
C ILE A 195 -1.08 11.86 2.09
N ALA A 196 -0.81 13.03 1.51
CA ALA A 196 -0.16 14.14 2.20
C ALA A 196 -1.02 14.68 3.36
N GLU A 197 -2.32 14.87 3.16
CA GLU A 197 -3.26 15.25 4.22
C GLU A 197 -3.23 14.26 5.40
N LEU A 198 -3.27 12.96 5.13
CA LEU A 198 -3.16 11.92 6.16
C LEU A 198 -1.82 11.98 6.91
N ARG A 199 -0.74 12.34 6.21
CA ARG A 199 0.58 12.51 6.82
C ARG A 199 0.60 13.70 7.78
N GLU A 200 0.08 14.84 7.36
CA GLU A 200 0.00 16.06 8.18
C GLU A 200 -0.82 15.84 9.44
N GLU A 201 -2.00 15.22 9.31
CA GLU A 201 -2.84 14.84 10.46
C GLU A 201 -2.11 13.91 11.43
N SER A 202 -1.36 12.93 10.89
CA SER A 202 -0.61 11.98 11.71
C SER A 202 0.56 12.64 12.43
N LEU A 203 1.26 13.60 11.80
CA LEU A 203 2.33 14.38 12.41
C LEU A 203 1.79 15.28 13.54
N LYS A 204 0.64 15.91 13.29
CA LYS A 204 -0.05 16.72 14.30
C LYS A 204 -0.40 15.88 15.54
N GLU A 205 -0.96 14.68 15.33
CA GLU A 205 -1.27 13.76 16.44
C GLU A 205 -0.03 13.37 17.26
N PHE A 206 1.12 13.14 16.60
CA PHE A 206 2.36 12.88 17.34
C PHE A 206 2.82 14.07 18.16
N SER A 207 2.63 15.30 17.69
CA SER A 207 3.01 16.52 18.41
C SER A 207 2.11 16.77 19.62
N GLU A 208 0.80 16.55 19.50
CA GLU A 208 -0.17 16.75 20.58
C GLU A 208 -0.02 15.73 21.72
N ARG A 209 0.48 14.52 21.44
CA ARG A 209 0.62 13.45 22.45
C ARG A 209 1.94 13.44 23.19
N ASN A 210 2.92 14.18 22.73
CA ASN A 210 4.22 14.35 23.37
C ASN A 210 4.64 15.81 23.22
N PRO A 211 4.02 16.74 24.00
CA PRO A 211 4.43 18.12 24.02
C PRO A 211 5.87 18.30 24.55
#